data_28176a7cd397902f4554e7c7913be78f
#
_entry.id   28176a7cd397902f4554e7c7913be78f
#
_cell.length_a   1.000
_cell.length_b   1.000
_cell.length_c   1.000
_cell.angle_alpha   90.00
_cell.angle_beta   90.00
_cell.angle_gamma   90.00
#
_symmetry.space_group_name_H-M   'P 1'
#
loop_
_entity.id
_entity.type
_entity.pdbx_description
1 polymer ?
#
loop_
_entity_poly.entity_id
_entity_poly.type
_entity_poly.pdbx_seq_one_letter_code
_entity_poly.pdbx_strand_id
1 'polypeptide(L)'
;MIKPEAGLVLQDRYRLIERIAMGGMGEVWRAQDLRSGRVVAAKVMRPELAGDELFLQRLRTEAKNARGLRHPNLAMVLDYGEADGSGWIIMELVQGKPLSELIAEKGTLPPSVILPLLAQTARALQVVHEAGVVHRDVKPSNILVNQEGLAKLLDFGISSGANQLPMTATGMVMGTAQYLAPEQATGAA
;
A
#
# COMPACT_ATOMS: atom_id res chain seq x y z
N MET A 1 18.14 12.19 5.58
CA MET A 1 17.37 10.93 5.74
C MET A 1 16.25 11.17 6.73
N ILE A 2 15.00 11.01 6.30
CA ILE A 2 13.82 11.26 7.14
C ILE A 2 13.62 10.11 8.11
N LYS A 3 13.55 10.42 9.41
CA LYS A 3 13.13 9.49 10.45
C LYS A 3 11.69 9.86 10.84
N PRO A 4 10.68 9.02 10.51
CA PRO A 4 9.30 9.36 10.83
C PRO A 4 9.06 9.32 12.34
N GLU A 5 8.45 10.40 12.85
CA GLU A 5 8.04 10.54 14.24
C GLU A 5 6.79 11.42 14.35
N ALA A 6 6.08 11.32 15.45
CA ALA A 6 4.89 12.16 15.68
C ALA A 6 5.28 13.64 15.71
N GLY A 7 4.53 14.47 15.01
CA GLY A 7 4.79 15.90 14.85
C GLY A 7 5.63 16.26 13.62
N LEU A 8 6.35 15.33 13.00
CA LEU A 8 7.08 15.59 11.76
C LEU A 8 6.12 16.07 10.66
N VAL A 9 6.51 17.13 9.95
CA VAL A 9 5.73 17.68 8.83
C VAL A 9 6.46 17.36 7.50
N LEU A 10 5.83 16.52 6.69
CA LEU A 10 6.30 16.21 5.35
C LEU A 10 5.88 17.31 4.38
N GLN A 11 6.83 17.86 3.60
CA GLN A 11 6.60 18.84 2.55
C GLN A 11 5.80 20.09 3.03
N ASP A 12 6.01 20.53 4.27
CA ASP A 12 5.30 21.65 4.92
C ASP A 12 3.76 21.51 4.87
N ARG A 13 3.29 20.27 4.74
CA ARG A 13 1.86 20.01 4.53
C ARG A 13 1.29 18.86 5.34
N TYR A 14 1.97 17.73 5.43
CA TYR A 14 1.41 16.53 6.05
C TYR A 14 2.05 16.28 7.41
N ARG A 15 1.35 16.60 8.48
CA ARG A 15 1.82 16.37 9.85
C ARG A 15 1.52 14.94 10.28
N LEU A 16 2.55 14.18 10.59
CA LEU A 16 2.42 12.84 11.15
C LEU A 16 1.85 12.91 12.57
N ILE A 17 0.84 12.08 12.87
CA ILE A 17 0.16 12.06 14.19
C ILE A 17 0.58 10.82 14.97
N GLU A 18 0.29 9.64 14.43
CA GLU A 18 0.58 8.36 15.06
C GLU A 18 0.87 7.29 14.00
N ARG A 19 1.71 6.33 14.34
CA ARG A 19 1.99 5.19 13.47
C ARG A 19 0.87 4.16 13.59
N ILE A 20 0.26 3.80 12.45
CA ILE A 20 -0.83 2.83 12.38
C ILE A 20 -0.40 1.45 11.89
N ALA A 21 0.69 1.37 11.11
CA ALA A 21 1.24 0.09 10.66
C ALA A 21 2.74 0.18 10.38
N MET A 22 3.41 -0.98 10.42
CA MET A 22 4.80 -1.14 10.00
C MET A 22 4.87 -2.33 9.02
N GLY A 23 5.51 -2.12 7.88
CA GLY A 23 5.69 -3.13 6.85
C GLY A 23 7.14 -3.24 6.36
N GLY A 24 7.38 -4.17 5.43
CA GLY A 24 8.72 -4.39 4.86
C GLY A 24 9.34 -3.17 4.19
N MET A 25 8.51 -2.29 3.61
CA MET A 25 8.96 -1.12 2.83
C MET A 25 8.90 0.20 3.58
N GLY A 26 8.22 0.25 4.70
CA GLY A 26 8.05 1.50 5.41
C GLY A 26 7.03 1.45 6.51
N GLU A 27 6.74 2.61 7.03
CA GLU A 27 5.76 2.82 8.08
C GLU A 27 4.55 3.57 7.52
N VAL A 28 3.36 3.17 7.94
CA VAL A 28 2.11 3.88 7.64
C VAL A 28 1.70 4.69 8.85
N TRP A 29 1.51 5.97 8.63
CA TRP A 29 1.15 6.94 9.66
C TRP A 29 -0.22 7.53 9.39
N ARG A 30 -0.99 7.73 10.43
CA ARG A 30 -2.09 8.67 10.40
C ARG A 30 -1.50 10.08 10.37
N ALA A 31 -1.93 10.91 9.42
CA ALA A 31 -1.41 12.25 9.24
C ALA A 31 -2.53 13.25 8.99
N GLN A 32 -2.25 14.53 9.23
CA GLN A 32 -3.16 15.63 8.92
C GLN A 32 -2.62 16.43 7.74
N ASP A 33 -3.41 16.59 6.71
CA ASP A 33 -3.16 17.57 5.65
C ASP A 33 -3.47 18.98 6.20
N LEU A 34 -2.44 19.76 6.44
CA LEU A 34 -2.55 21.11 7.03
C LEU A 34 -3.24 22.10 6.11
N ARG A 35 -3.33 21.83 4.80
CA ARG A 35 -4.02 22.71 3.84
C ARG A 35 -5.53 22.47 3.81
N SER A 36 -5.94 21.21 3.89
CA SER A 36 -7.36 20.85 3.82
C SER A 36 -8.00 20.54 5.17
N GLY A 37 -7.19 20.36 6.23
CA GLY A 37 -7.61 19.89 7.54
C GLY A 37 -7.98 18.41 7.60
N ARG A 38 -7.94 17.71 6.47
CA ARG A 38 -8.33 16.29 6.38
C ARG A 38 -7.29 15.37 7.02
N VAL A 39 -7.79 14.27 7.58
CA VAL A 39 -6.94 13.17 8.04
C VAL A 39 -6.69 12.21 6.88
N VAL A 40 -5.44 11.82 6.70
CA VAL A 40 -4.94 10.98 5.60
C VAL A 40 -4.02 9.89 6.15
N ALA A 41 -3.69 8.90 5.34
CA ALA A 41 -2.61 7.96 5.60
C ALA A 41 -1.35 8.41 4.87
N ALA A 42 -0.21 8.41 5.56
CA ALA A 42 1.10 8.70 4.99
C ALA A 42 1.98 7.44 5.10
N LYS A 43 2.30 6.84 3.98
CA LYS A 43 3.25 5.72 3.91
C LYS A 43 4.64 6.30 3.66
N VAL A 44 5.50 6.27 4.69
CA VAL A 44 6.88 6.78 4.65
C VAL A 44 7.82 5.60 4.46
N MET A 45 8.66 5.67 3.42
CA MET A 45 9.59 4.60 3.07
C MET A 45 10.70 4.47 4.11
N ARG A 46 11.21 3.23 4.28
CA ARG A 46 12.30 2.96 5.21
C ARG A 46 13.58 3.69 4.82
N PRO A 47 14.37 4.08 5.83
CA PRO A 47 15.67 4.72 5.60
C PRO A 47 16.64 3.88 4.76
N GLU A 48 16.54 2.54 4.82
CA GLU A 48 17.38 1.62 4.06
C GLU A 48 17.12 1.68 2.55
N LEU A 49 15.95 2.18 2.15
CA LEU A 49 15.60 2.45 0.76
C LEU A 49 15.91 3.90 0.35
N ALA A 50 16.39 4.73 1.30
CA ALA A 50 16.78 6.09 1.03
C ALA A 50 18.07 6.13 0.19
N GLY A 51 18.07 6.98 -0.86
CA GLY A 51 19.20 7.12 -1.77
C GLY A 51 19.24 6.07 -2.90
N ASP A 52 18.34 5.10 -2.94
CA ASP A 52 18.15 4.27 -4.11
C ASP A 52 17.31 5.04 -5.15
N GLU A 53 18.02 5.72 -6.06
CA GLU A 53 17.39 6.56 -7.09
C GLU A 53 16.47 5.75 -8.01
N LEU A 54 16.82 4.50 -8.31
CA LEU A 54 15.99 3.63 -9.14
C LEU A 54 14.68 3.27 -8.44
N PHE A 55 14.76 3.01 -7.13
CA PHE A 55 13.58 2.77 -6.31
C PHE A 55 12.69 4.03 -6.24
N LEU A 56 13.25 5.20 -5.97
CA LEU A 56 12.51 6.46 -5.91
C LEU A 56 11.86 6.81 -7.26
N GLN A 57 12.56 6.59 -8.38
CA GLN A 57 12.01 6.80 -9.72
C GLN A 57 10.80 5.90 -10.00
N ARG A 58 10.87 4.63 -9.62
CA ARG A 58 9.74 3.69 -9.74
C ARG A 58 8.57 4.12 -8.87
N LEU A 59 8.84 4.43 -7.60
CA LEU A 59 7.83 4.92 -6.66
C LEU A 59 7.10 6.16 -7.19
N ARG A 60 7.83 7.12 -7.76
CA ARG A 60 7.30 8.34 -8.40
C ARG A 60 6.39 8.02 -9.58
N THR A 61 6.83 7.10 -10.45
CA THR A 61 6.06 6.69 -11.63
C THR A 61 4.77 5.97 -11.22
N GLU A 62 4.85 5.05 -10.28
CA GLU A 62 3.70 4.30 -9.77
C GLU A 62 2.71 5.21 -9.04
N ALA A 63 3.19 6.10 -8.17
CA ALA A 63 2.34 7.09 -7.51
C ALA A 63 1.63 8.02 -8.51
N LYS A 64 2.32 8.44 -9.58
CA LYS A 64 1.74 9.26 -10.64
C LYS A 64 0.62 8.52 -11.39
N ASN A 65 0.83 7.26 -11.74
CA ASN A 65 -0.16 6.43 -12.42
C ASN A 65 -1.38 6.15 -11.51
N ALA A 66 -1.13 5.96 -10.22
CA ALA A 66 -2.13 5.68 -9.21
C ALA A 66 -3.02 6.89 -8.85
N ARG A 67 -2.47 8.11 -8.91
CA ARG A 67 -3.13 9.34 -8.44
C ARG A 67 -4.45 9.67 -9.15
N GLY A 68 -4.63 9.18 -10.37
CA GLY A 68 -5.86 9.39 -11.16
C GLY A 68 -6.97 8.36 -10.90
N LEU A 69 -6.64 7.25 -10.27
CA LEU A 69 -7.57 6.14 -10.09
C LEU A 69 -8.59 6.43 -8.98
N ARG A 70 -9.86 6.25 -9.29
CA ARG A 70 -10.96 6.45 -8.35
C ARG A 70 -11.97 5.32 -8.47
N HIS A 71 -12.16 4.61 -7.37
CA HIS A 71 -13.19 3.58 -7.27
C HIS A 71 -13.59 3.39 -5.79
N PRO A 72 -14.85 3.09 -5.47
CA PRO A 72 -15.27 2.86 -4.07
C PRO A 72 -14.44 1.81 -3.35
N ASN A 73 -13.97 0.81 -4.07
CA ASN A 73 -13.19 -0.31 -3.52
C ASN A 73 -11.66 -0.14 -3.70
N LEU A 74 -11.18 1.07 -4.02
CA LEU A 74 -9.75 1.42 -4.01
C LEU A 74 -9.46 2.48 -2.95
N ALA A 75 -8.37 2.34 -2.21
CA ALA A 75 -7.81 3.44 -1.45
C ALA A 75 -7.14 4.44 -2.40
N MET A 76 -7.61 5.67 -2.42
CA MET A 76 -7.11 6.69 -3.33
C MET A 76 -5.70 7.13 -2.96
N VAL A 77 -4.80 7.22 -3.94
CA VAL A 77 -3.54 7.95 -3.82
C VAL A 77 -3.83 9.43 -4.01
N LEU A 78 -3.49 10.24 -3.01
CA LEU A 78 -3.79 11.67 -2.96
C LEU A 78 -2.59 12.50 -3.38
N ASP A 79 -1.40 12.11 -2.93
CA ASP A 79 -0.17 12.84 -3.20
C ASP A 79 1.07 11.95 -3.04
N TYR A 80 2.21 12.46 -3.45
CA TYR A 80 3.52 11.84 -3.35
C TYR A 80 4.56 12.92 -3.10
N GLY A 81 5.60 12.61 -2.35
CA GLY A 81 6.70 13.52 -2.13
C GLY A 81 8.01 12.82 -1.83
N GLU A 82 9.09 13.56 -1.96
CA GLU A 82 10.45 13.14 -1.65
C GLU A 82 11.19 14.26 -0.94
N ALA A 83 12.03 13.90 0.03
CA ALA A 83 13.03 14.79 0.60
C ALA A 83 14.17 13.96 1.22
N ASP A 84 15.37 14.47 1.20
CA ASP A 84 16.57 13.86 1.80
C ASP A 84 16.79 12.40 1.38
N GLY A 85 16.46 12.06 0.12
CA GLY A 85 16.56 10.70 -0.41
C GLY A 85 15.47 9.74 0.07
N SER A 86 14.50 10.20 0.86
CA SER A 86 13.36 9.42 1.33
C SER A 86 12.10 9.79 0.58
N GLY A 87 11.27 8.79 0.23
CA GLY A 87 9.98 9.00 -0.42
C GLY A 87 8.81 8.69 0.52
N TRP A 88 7.66 9.31 0.25
CA TRP A 88 6.40 9.00 0.92
C TRP A 88 5.22 9.11 -0.02
N ILE A 89 4.16 8.39 0.29
CA ILE A 89 2.90 8.42 -0.43
C ILE A 89 1.80 8.84 0.54
N ILE A 90 0.98 9.76 0.10
CA ILE A 90 -0.22 10.19 0.83
C ILE A 90 -1.43 9.53 0.18
N MET A 91 -2.24 8.89 0.99
CA MET A 91 -3.42 8.16 0.53
C MET A 91 -4.62 8.40 1.44
N GLU A 92 -5.76 7.98 0.98
CA GLU A 92 -6.99 7.94 1.78
C GLU A 92 -6.74 7.12 3.05
N LEU A 93 -7.11 7.68 4.20
CA LEU A 93 -7.18 6.92 5.44
C LEU A 93 -8.45 6.07 5.43
N VAL A 94 -8.31 4.79 5.17
CA VAL A 94 -9.42 3.84 5.15
C VAL A 94 -9.70 3.34 6.55
N GLN A 95 -10.95 3.47 6.99
CA GLN A 95 -11.40 2.86 8.24
C GLN A 95 -11.82 1.42 7.98
N GLY A 96 -11.34 0.48 8.79
CA GLY A 96 -11.64 -0.94 8.66
C GLY A 96 -10.55 -1.81 9.23
N LYS A 97 -10.77 -3.13 9.20
CA LYS A 97 -9.79 -4.14 9.57
C LYS A 97 -9.25 -4.83 8.33
N PRO A 98 -7.96 -5.21 8.30
CA PRO A 98 -7.44 -6.10 7.27
C PRO A 98 -8.22 -7.41 7.21
N LEU A 99 -8.50 -7.89 6.00
CA LEU A 99 -9.19 -9.17 5.81
C LEU A 99 -8.39 -10.33 6.45
N SER A 100 -7.06 -10.21 6.50
CA SER A 100 -6.19 -11.17 7.20
C SER A 100 -6.48 -11.24 8.71
N GLU A 101 -6.78 -10.13 9.36
CA GLU A 101 -7.17 -10.10 10.77
C GLU A 101 -8.55 -10.72 10.98
N LEU A 102 -9.51 -10.41 10.10
CA LEU A 102 -10.85 -11.01 10.15
C LEU A 102 -10.78 -12.54 10.00
N ILE A 103 -9.90 -13.04 9.13
CA ILE A 103 -9.65 -14.48 8.96
C ILE A 103 -8.99 -15.05 10.21
N ALA A 104 -8.00 -14.38 10.79
CA ALA A 104 -7.33 -14.83 12.00
C ALA A 104 -8.29 -14.88 13.22
N GLU A 105 -9.19 -13.91 13.35
CA GLU A 105 -10.17 -13.83 14.45
C GLU A 105 -11.28 -14.90 14.32
N LYS A 106 -11.74 -15.17 13.08
CA LYS A 106 -12.93 -16.01 12.83
C LYS A 106 -12.62 -17.40 12.27
N GLY A 107 -11.37 -17.67 11.94
CA GLY A 107 -10.96 -18.85 11.18
C GLY A 107 -11.40 -18.75 9.72
N THR A 108 -12.30 -19.62 9.29
CA THR A 108 -12.87 -19.57 7.94
C THR A 108 -14.06 -18.62 7.87
N LEU A 109 -14.13 -17.82 6.81
CA LEU A 109 -15.29 -16.99 6.52
C LEU A 109 -16.27 -17.75 5.62
N PRO A 110 -17.59 -17.72 5.90
CA PRO A 110 -18.57 -18.39 5.05
C PRO A 110 -18.62 -17.75 3.66
N PRO A 111 -18.99 -18.52 2.61
CA PRO A 111 -19.09 -18.01 1.23
C PRO A 111 -19.96 -16.76 1.10
N SER A 112 -21.02 -16.65 1.88
CA SER A 112 -21.92 -15.49 1.90
C SER A 112 -21.22 -14.18 2.33
N VAL A 113 -20.13 -14.27 3.08
CA VAL A 113 -19.32 -13.13 3.52
C VAL A 113 -18.16 -12.89 2.55
N ILE A 114 -17.41 -13.96 2.19
CA ILE A 114 -16.18 -13.78 1.41
C ILE A 114 -16.44 -13.45 -0.07
N LEU A 115 -17.46 -14.04 -0.69
CA LEU A 115 -17.73 -13.81 -2.12
C LEU A 115 -18.04 -12.34 -2.47
N PRO A 116 -18.85 -11.61 -1.70
CA PRO A 116 -19.05 -10.17 -1.92
C PRO A 116 -17.75 -9.36 -1.80
N LEU A 117 -16.86 -9.70 -0.86
CA LEU A 117 -15.57 -9.02 -0.69
C LEU A 117 -14.63 -9.28 -1.87
N LEU A 118 -14.59 -10.52 -2.36
CA LEU A 118 -13.81 -10.88 -3.55
C LEU A 118 -14.34 -10.17 -4.81
N ALA A 119 -15.67 -10.09 -4.97
CA ALA A 119 -16.27 -9.36 -6.09
C ALA A 119 -15.95 -7.86 -6.06
N GLN A 120 -15.93 -7.23 -4.88
CA GLN A 120 -15.52 -5.85 -4.71
C GLN A 120 -14.03 -5.66 -5.06
N THR A 121 -13.16 -6.56 -4.58
CA THR A 121 -11.73 -6.56 -4.88
C THR A 121 -11.47 -6.73 -6.38
N ALA A 122 -12.20 -7.64 -7.05
CA ALA A 122 -12.07 -7.84 -8.49
C ALA A 122 -12.46 -6.59 -9.31
N ARG A 123 -13.52 -5.86 -8.93
CA ARG A 123 -13.88 -4.59 -9.55
C ARG A 123 -12.81 -3.52 -9.36
N ALA A 124 -12.21 -3.45 -8.18
CA ALA A 124 -11.08 -2.57 -7.92
C ALA A 124 -9.89 -2.89 -8.83
N LEU A 125 -9.53 -4.16 -8.94
CA LEU A 125 -8.46 -4.64 -9.83
C LEU A 125 -8.75 -4.34 -11.30
N GLN A 126 -10.00 -4.46 -11.74
CA GLN A 126 -10.38 -4.12 -13.12
C GLN A 126 -10.03 -2.66 -13.44
N VAL A 127 -10.37 -1.71 -12.57
CA VAL A 127 -10.04 -0.28 -12.76
C VAL A 127 -8.54 -0.04 -12.82
N VAL A 128 -7.77 -0.74 -11.98
CA VAL A 128 -6.30 -0.67 -11.96
C VAL A 128 -5.72 -1.20 -13.28
N HIS A 129 -6.22 -2.34 -13.77
CA HIS A 129 -5.77 -2.97 -15.02
C HIS A 129 -6.15 -2.15 -16.26
N GLU A 130 -7.36 -1.57 -16.31
CA GLU A 130 -7.79 -0.68 -17.41
C GLU A 130 -6.90 0.56 -17.52
N ALA A 131 -6.29 0.99 -16.41
CA ALA A 131 -5.29 2.07 -16.40
C ALA A 131 -3.86 1.60 -16.75
N GLY A 132 -3.69 0.34 -17.16
CA GLY A 132 -2.37 -0.22 -17.49
C GLY A 132 -1.47 -0.49 -16.28
N VAL A 133 -2.04 -0.51 -15.07
CA VAL A 133 -1.29 -0.77 -13.83
C VAL A 133 -1.55 -2.19 -13.35
N VAL A 134 -0.52 -2.88 -12.88
CA VAL A 134 -0.64 -4.19 -12.25
C VAL A 134 -0.42 -4.04 -10.75
N HIS A 135 -1.29 -4.64 -9.92
CA HIS A 135 -1.22 -4.48 -8.47
C HIS A 135 -0.01 -5.18 -7.83
N ARG A 136 0.31 -6.38 -8.26
CA ARG A 136 1.48 -7.21 -7.88
C ARG A 136 1.57 -7.67 -6.41
N ASP A 137 0.68 -7.22 -5.50
CA ASP A 137 0.69 -7.60 -4.08
C ASP A 137 -0.75 -7.78 -3.54
N VAL A 138 -1.56 -8.56 -4.28
CA VAL A 138 -2.93 -8.88 -3.84
C VAL A 138 -2.88 -9.95 -2.76
N LYS A 139 -3.28 -9.56 -1.55
CA LYS A 139 -3.31 -10.45 -0.37
C LYS A 139 -4.32 -9.94 0.66
N PRO A 140 -4.79 -10.78 1.59
CA PRO A 140 -5.79 -10.38 2.58
C PRO A 140 -5.38 -9.20 3.47
N SER A 141 -4.09 -9.02 3.74
CA SER A 141 -3.60 -7.86 4.52
C SER A 141 -3.69 -6.54 3.77
N ASN A 142 -3.81 -6.56 2.42
CA ASN A 142 -3.98 -5.38 1.59
C ASN A 142 -5.45 -5.12 1.21
N ILE A 143 -6.40 -5.78 1.87
CA ILE A 143 -7.84 -5.57 1.70
C ILE A 143 -8.40 -5.16 3.05
N LEU A 144 -8.78 -3.89 3.21
CA LEU A 144 -9.48 -3.41 4.40
C LEU A 144 -10.98 -3.59 4.23
N VAL A 145 -11.62 -4.10 5.27
CA VAL A 145 -13.07 -4.30 5.32
C VAL A 145 -13.64 -3.46 6.45
N ASN A 146 -14.57 -2.56 6.14
CA ASN A 146 -15.26 -1.77 7.15
C ASN A 146 -16.43 -2.54 7.79
N GLN A 147 -17.08 -1.94 8.78
CA GLN A 147 -18.21 -2.55 9.50
C GLN A 147 -19.44 -2.79 8.62
N GLU A 148 -19.56 -2.07 7.50
CA GLU A 148 -20.67 -2.19 6.55
C GLU A 148 -20.40 -3.25 5.47
N GLY A 149 -19.25 -3.94 5.51
CA GLY A 149 -18.85 -4.94 4.52
C GLY A 149 -18.30 -4.33 3.21
N LEU A 150 -17.91 -3.05 3.23
CA LEU A 150 -17.20 -2.45 2.10
C LEU A 150 -15.73 -2.85 2.15
N ALA A 151 -15.25 -3.49 1.09
CA ALA A 151 -13.83 -3.79 0.90
C ALA A 151 -13.14 -2.66 0.14
N LYS A 152 -11.94 -2.26 0.61
CA LYS A 152 -11.03 -1.37 -0.11
C LYS A 152 -9.67 -2.02 -0.28
N LEU A 153 -9.22 -2.09 -1.53
CA LEU A 153 -7.89 -2.57 -1.89
C LEU A 153 -6.88 -1.45 -1.67
N LEU A 154 -5.78 -1.77 -0.97
CA LEU A 154 -4.68 -0.88 -0.66
C LEU A 154 -3.47 -1.16 -1.56
N ASP A 155 -2.52 -0.22 -1.58
CA ASP A 155 -1.12 -0.42 -2.03
C ASP A 155 -0.93 -1.05 -3.42
N PHE A 156 -1.75 -0.69 -4.41
CA PHE A 156 -1.60 -1.19 -5.76
C PHE A 156 -0.34 -0.61 -6.44
N GLY A 157 0.50 -1.51 -6.94
CA GLY A 157 1.68 -1.18 -7.77
C GLY A 157 2.88 -0.57 -7.03
N ILE A 158 2.64 0.17 -5.96
CA ILE A 158 3.60 1.04 -5.27
C ILE A 158 4.68 0.26 -4.50
N SER A 159 4.47 -1.03 -4.33
CA SER A 159 5.32 -1.88 -3.50
C SER A 159 6.27 -2.78 -4.29
N SER A 160 6.09 -2.89 -5.59
CA SER A 160 6.73 -3.97 -6.36
C SER A 160 8.17 -3.70 -6.76
N GLY A 161 8.61 -2.45 -6.70
CA GLY A 161 9.98 -2.10 -7.03
C GLY A 161 11.04 -2.64 -6.08
N ALA A 162 10.70 -2.82 -4.80
CA ALA A 162 11.64 -3.30 -3.79
C ALA A 162 11.61 -4.84 -3.62
N ASN A 163 10.52 -5.51 -4.03
CA ASN A 163 10.40 -6.97 -3.93
C ASN A 163 10.98 -7.73 -5.14
N GLN A 164 11.43 -7.03 -6.17
CA GLN A 164 12.23 -7.61 -7.27
C GLN A 164 13.73 -7.61 -6.98
N LEU A 165 14.13 -7.58 -5.71
CA LEU A 165 15.49 -8.00 -5.39
C LEU A 165 15.59 -9.48 -5.75
N PRO A 166 16.59 -9.87 -6.57
CA PRO A 166 16.85 -11.28 -6.85
C PRO A 166 16.95 -12.00 -5.52
N MET A 167 16.45 -13.24 -5.46
CA MET A 167 16.68 -14.13 -4.32
C MET A 167 18.09 -13.86 -3.80
N THR A 168 18.18 -13.24 -2.61
CA THR A 168 19.50 -13.05 -2.00
C THR A 168 20.13 -14.43 -1.90
N ALA A 169 21.45 -14.53 -2.03
CA ALA A 169 22.23 -15.76 -1.93
C ALA A 169 21.95 -16.59 -0.67
N THR A 170 21.12 -16.09 0.23
CA THR A 170 20.64 -16.72 1.47
C THR A 170 19.25 -17.34 1.39
N GLY A 171 18.56 -17.31 0.23
CA GLY A 171 17.25 -17.98 0.05
C GLY A 171 16.09 -17.38 0.85
N MET A 172 16.24 -16.22 1.46
CA MET A 172 15.13 -15.55 2.14
C MET A 172 14.27 -14.78 1.14
N VAL A 173 13.08 -15.28 0.86
CA VAL A 173 12.01 -14.54 0.18
C VAL A 173 11.43 -13.54 1.17
N MET A 174 11.80 -12.27 1.02
CA MET A 174 11.21 -11.18 1.79
C MET A 174 9.85 -10.83 1.16
N GLY A 175 8.78 -11.30 1.77
CA GLY A 175 7.40 -11.08 1.33
C GLY A 175 6.53 -12.27 1.71
N THR A 176 5.21 -12.12 1.56
CA THR A 176 4.27 -13.23 1.82
C THR A 176 4.29 -14.15 0.60
N ALA A 177 5.28 -15.05 0.52
CA ALA A 177 5.48 -16.00 -0.59
C ALA A 177 4.23 -16.80 -0.96
N GLN A 178 3.31 -16.96 0.01
CA GLN A 178 2.03 -17.67 -0.13
C GLN A 178 1.07 -17.05 -1.16
N TYR A 179 1.25 -15.77 -1.50
CA TYR A 179 0.36 -15.02 -2.41
C TYR A 179 1.05 -14.58 -3.70
N LEU A 180 2.30 -15.00 -3.92
CA LEU A 180 3.01 -14.70 -5.16
C LEU A 180 2.38 -15.46 -6.33
N ALA A 181 2.16 -14.76 -7.45
CA ALA A 181 1.81 -15.42 -8.69
C ALA A 181 3.00 -16.25 -9.22
N PRO A 182 2.77 -17.36 -9.93
CA PRO A 182 3.85 -18.21 -10.45
C PRO A 182 4.89 -17.45 -11.27
N GLU A 183 4.46 -16.52 -12.12
CA GLU A 183 5.32 -15.66 -12.92
C GLU A 183 6.19 -14.74 -12.07
N GLN A 184 5.68 -14.23 -10.93
CA GLN A 184 6.47 -13.44 -10.00
C GLN A 184 7.53 -14.30 -9.29
N ALA A 185 7.19 -15.54 -8.93
CA ALA A 185 8.11 -16.46 -8.27
C ALA A 185 9.26 -16.90 -9.20
N THR A 186 9.04 -16.92 -10.52
CA THR A 186 10.03 -17.27 -11.52
C THR A 186 10.79 -16.07 -12.09
N GLY A 187 10.44 -14.84 -11.68
CA GLY A 187 11.05 -13.63 -12.22
C GLY A 187 10.65 -13.31 -13.67
N ALA A 188 9.55 -13.89 -14.14
CA ALA A 188 9.03 -13.69 -15.51
C ALA A 188 8.03 -12.53 -15.64
N ALA A 189 7.83 -11.73 -14.58
CA ALA A 189 6.87 -10.62 -14.53
C ALA A 189 7.55 -9.26 -14.43
#